data_5f02a70053ea751a8e661a3d00aaf81e
#
_entry.id   5f02a70053ea751a8e661a3d00aaf81e
#
_cell.length_a   1.000
_cell.length_b   1.000
_cell.length_c   1.000
_cell.angle_alpha   90.00
_cell.angle_beta   90.00
_cell.angle_gamma   90.00
#
_symmetry.space_group_name_H-M   'P 1'
#
loop_
_entity.id
_entity.type
_entity.pdbx_description
1 polymer ?
#
loop_
_entity_poly.entity_id
_entity_poly.type
_entity_poly.pdbx_seq_one_letter_code
_entity_poly.pdbx_strand_id
1 'polypeptide(L)'
;MRLHWSNAPCICYRISFLDIVLNESNLESLREEIDQIDSEIVKLLNLRVSKACDIGKIKQLKGVDPYDPAREEQVFTKLSSYSDGPLRKGSLRAVYREIISASIALEKDIVIGFLGPEATYTHQAAVKNFGSGLEYMALPDIPDVFSAVESGHCDYGVVPIENSTEGAVNRSLDLLVDSELTIIAQVFLRVRHCLFSQSSLDAISEVRSKDQALAQCADWLRVKLPGVSLVPVSSTAEAVRECKIHKGVAAIAGELAGQIYEVPMIESGIQDRSDNVTRFLVVAKQALPMRSETSYRTSLVLSLKDEVGALQNALKPFSERGINLCKIESRPSKRKSWDYFFFVDFAGHPEEEIVGDALKELGNACAFSRLLGSYPETGN
;
A
#
# COMPACT_ATOMS: atom_id res chain seq x y z
N MET A 1 -31.43 -34.87 2.92
CA MET A 1 -31.30 -33.75 1.97
C MET A 1 -29.82 -33.60 1.63
N ARG A 2 -29.41 -34.12 0.47
CA ARG A 2 -27.97 -34.18 0.06
C ARG A 2 -27.61 -32.89 -0.66
N LEU A 3 -26.63 -32.15 -0.14
CA LEU A 3 -26.06 -30.99 -0.82
C LEU A 3 -24.98 -31.46 -1.81
N HIS A 4 -25.24 -31.19 -3.09
CA HIS A 4 -24.29 -31.39 -4.18
C HIS A 4 -23.16 -30.35 -4.12
N TRP A 5 -21.95 -30.83 -4.00
CA TRP A 5 -20.76 -30.05 -4.30
C TRP A 5 -20.48 -30.18 -5.79
N SER A 6 -20.54 -29.07 -6.52
CA SER A 6 -20.14 -28.99 -7.92
C SER A 6 -18.61 -29.04 -8.02
N ASN A 7 -18.10 -30.13 -8.63
CA ASN A 7 -16.71 -30.29 -9.03
C ASN A 7 -16.38 -29.31 -10.17
N ALA A 8 -15.61 -28.27 -9.88
CA ALA A 8 -14.82 -27.60 -10.90
C ALA A 8 -13.58 -28.46 -11.19
N PRO A 9 -13.23 -28.77 -12.45
CA PRO A 9 -12.06 -29.57 -12.73
C PRO A 9 -10.81 -28.72 -12.49
N CYS A 10 -10.11 -29.04 -11.41
CA CYS A 10 -8.71 -28.69 -11.24
C CYS A 10 -7.96 -29.46 -12.35
N ILE A 11 -7.53 -28.77 -13.41
CA ILE A 11 -6.59 -29.33 -14.38
C ILE A 11 -5.22 -29.32 -13.69
N CYS A 12 -5.07 -30.20 -12.69
CA CYS A 12 -3.79 -30.77 -12.36
C CYS A 12 -3.45 -31.70 -13.52
N TYR A 13 -2.39 -31.41 -14.24
CA TYR A 13 -1.72 -32.43 -15.00
C TYR A 13 -1.48 -33.63 -14.07
N ARG A 14 -2.31 -34.65 -14.19
CA ARG A 14 -2.03 -35.95 -13.61
C ARG A 14 -0.87 -36.53 -14.42
N ILE A 15 0.33 -36.10 -14.10
CA ILE A 15 1.50 -36.90 -14.35
C ILE A 15 1.31 -38.09 -13.41
N SER A 16 1.11 -39.24 -13.99
CA SER A 16 0.99 -40.50 -13.27
C SER A 16 2.22 -40.65 -12.38
N PHE A 17 2.01 -40.79 -11.08
CA PHE A 17 3.07 -40.94 -10.08
C PHE A 17 3.91 -42.20 -10.25
N LEU A 18 3.59 -43.01 -11.24
CA LEU A 18 4.20 -44.31 -11.52
C LEU A 18 5.25 -44.29 -12.66
N ASP A 19 5.39 -43.19 -13.41
CA ASP A 19 6.34 -43.08 -14.53
C ASP A 19 7.54 -42.18 -14.32
N ILE A 20 7.62 -41.48 -13.17
CA ILE A 20 8.82 -40.74 -12.80
C ILE A 20 9.70 -41.63 -11.95
N VAL A 21 10.38 -42.58 -12.57
CA VAL A 21 11.69 -42.97 -12.08
C VAL A 21 12.54 -41.73 -12.24
N LEU A 22 12.72 -41.00 -11.13
CA LEU A 22 13.61 -39.82 -11.03
C LEU A 22 15.04 -40.34 -11.28
N ASN A 23 15.40 -40.45 -12.53
CA ASN A 23 16.77 -40.70 -12.94
C ASN A 23 17.50 -39.34 -12.72
N GLU A 24 18.63 -39.32 -12.02
CA GLU A 24 19.43 -38.11 -11.78
C GLU A 24 19.71 -37.34 -13.09
N SER A 25 19.86 -38.07 -14.21
CA SER A 25 19.97 -37.51 -15.56
C SER A 25 18.78 -36.66 -16.00
N ASN A 26 17.55 -36.98 -15.59
CA ASN A 26 16.35 -36.19 -15.93
C ASN A 26 16.27 -34.90 -15.13
N LEU A 27 16.71 -34.91 -13.87
CA LEU A 27 16.78 -33.73 -13.03
C LEU A 27 17.83 -32.73 -13.56
N GLU A 28 18.97 -33.23 -14.01
CA GLU A 28 20.04 -32.41 -14.61
C GLU A 28 19.58 -31.75 -15.91
N SER A 29 18.93 -32.48 -16.80
CA SER A 29 18.36 -31.94 -18.02
C SER A 29 17.31 -30.84 -17.77
N LEU A 30 16.43 -31.03 -16.79
CA LEU A 30 15.44 -29.99 -16.42
C LEU A 30 16.10 -28.73 -15.84
N ARG A 31 17.20 -28.88 -15.12
CA ARG A 31 17.98 -27.72 -14.62
C ARG A 31 18.64 -26.96 -15.77
N GLU A 32 19.23 -27.68 -16.74
CA GLU A 32 19.80 -27.03 -17.92
C GLU A 32 18.75 -26.28 -18.75
N GLU A 33 17.52 -26.84 -18.87
CA GLU A 33 16.40 -26.14 -19.52
C GLU A 33 16.00 -24.85 -18.75
N ILE A 34 15.97 -24.90 -17.42
CA ILE A 34 15.73 -23.71 -16.58
C ILE A 34 16.82 -22.69 -16.78
N ASP A 35 18.11 -23.09 -16.77
CA ASP A 35 19.25 -22.17 -16.96
C ASP A 35 19.18 -21.46 -18.33
N GLN A 36 18.74 -22.18 -19.39
CA GLN A 36 18.50 -21.54 -20.69
C GLN A 36 17.39 -20.52 -20.66
N ILE A 37 16.24 -20.85 -20.03
CA ILE A 37 15.12 -19.91 -19.84
C ILE A 37 15.55 -18.69 -19.04
N ASP A 38 16.28 -18.88 -17.94
CA ASP A 38 16.79 -17.79 -17.11
C ASP A 38 17.72 -16.86 -17.89
N SER A 39 18.59 -17.43 -18.75
CA SER A 39 19.44 -16.64 -19.65
C SER A 39 18.62 -15.76 -20.60
N GLU A 40 17.53 -16.28 -21.15
CA GLU A 40 16.63 -15.52 -22.03
C GLU A 40 15.86 -14.45 -21.25
N ILE A 41 15.36 -14.77 -20.05
CA ILE A 41 14.70 -13.82 -19.16
C ILE A 41 15.63 -12.64 -18.85
N VAL A 42 16.89 -12.88 -18.48
CA VAL A 42 17.87 -11.83 -18.19
C VAL A 42 18.10 -10.94 -19.42
N LYS A 43 18.23 -11.50 -20.61
CA LYS A 43 18.37 -10.72 -21.86
C LYS A 43 17.15 -9.83 -22.11
N LEU A 44 15.93 -10.38 -21.95
CA LEU A 44 14.68 -9.64 -22.14
C LEU A 44 14.49 -8.55 -21.07
N LEU A 45 14.86 -8.80 -19.82
CA LEU A 45 14.84 -7.82 -18.75
C LEU A 45 15.78 -6.64 -19.05
N ASN A 46 17.02 -6.90 -19.47
CA ASN A 46 17.97 -5.85 -19.86
C ASN A 46 17.45 -5.02 -21.04
N LEU A 47 16.88 -5.67 -22.05
CA LEU A 47 16.27 -4.98 -23.20
C LEU A 47 15.09 -4.09 -22.75
N ARG A 48 14.21 -4.62 -21.86
CA ARG A 48 13.09 -3.86 -21.30
C ARG A 48 13.56 -2.65 -20.54
N VAL A 49 14.56 -2.82 -19.67
CA VAL A 49 15.14 -1.71 -18.86
C VAL A 49 15.76 -0.65 -19.76
N SER A 50 16.52 -1.04 -20.80
CA SER A 50 17.04 -0.09 -21.79
C SER A 50 15.93 0.73 -22.44
N LYS A 51 14.80 0.10 -22.79
CA LYS A 51 13.64 0.84 -23.34
C LYS A 51 12.96 1.74 -22.32
N ALA A 52 12.95 1.36 -21.02
CA ALA A 52 12.46 2.21 -19.95
C ALA A 52 13.35 3.45 -19.78
N CYS A 53 14.67 3.29 -19.79
CA CYS A 53 15.61 4.44 -19.76
C CYS A 53 15.42 5.39 -20.96
N ASP A 54 15.17 4.86 -22.17
CA ASP A 54 14.86 5.70 -23.33
C ASP A 54 13.57 6.52 -23.14
N ILE A 55 12.52 5.91 -22.54
CA ILE A 55 11.29 6.59 -22.14
C ILE A 55 11.56 7.62 -21.05
N GLY A 56 12.38 7.31 -20.05
CA GLY A 56 12.77 8.20 -18.97
C GLY A 56 13.41 9.48 -19.48
N LYS A 57 14.33 9.38 -20.45
CA LYS A 57 14.94 10.55 -21.11
C LYS A 57 13.89 11.46 -21.78
N ILE A 58 12.91 10.87 -22.44
CA ILE A 58 11.82 11.62 -23.09
C ILE A 58 10.94 12.31 -22.05
N LYS A 59 10.60 11.62 -20.93
CA LYS A 59 9.85 12.19 -19.82
C LYS A 59 10.60 13.36 -19.19
N GLN A 60 11.89 13.21 -18.93
CA GLN A 60 12.74 14.25 -18.35
C GLN A 60 12.76 15.51 -19.22
N LEU A 61 12.88 15.37 -20.55
CA LEU A 61 12.82 16.50 -21.49
C LEU A 61 11.47 17.23 -21.46
N LYS A 62 10.39 16.52 -21.09
CA LYS A 62 9.02 17.07 -20.98
C LYS A 62 8.66 17.51 -19.57
N GLY A 63 9.55 17.39 -18.59
CA GLY A 63 9.28 17.69 -17.18
C GLY A 63 8.23 16.75 -16.54
N VAL A 64 8.09 15.52 -17.06
CA VAL A 64 7.12 14.52 -16.57
C VAL A 64 7.83 13.58 -15.61
N ASP A 65 7.21 13.32 -14.45
CA ASP A 65 7.75 12.40 -13.43
C ASP A 65 7.90 10.97 -13.96
N PRO A 66 8.95 10.25 -13.51
CA PRO A 66 9.16 8.83 -13.84
C PRO A 66 8.03 7.95 -13.32
N TYR A 67 7.57 8.16 -12.09
CA TYR A 67 6.51 7.38 -11.45
C TYR A 67 5.14 7.78 -11.98
N ASP A 68 4.38 6.80 -12.43
CA ASP A 68 3.03 6.97 -12.99
C ASP A 68 2.17 5.76 -12.59
N PRO A 69 1.44 5.83 -11.47
CA PRO A 69 0.66 4.73 -10.94
C PRO A 69 -0.46 4.28 -11.89
N ALA A 70 -1.03 5.18 -12.68
CA ALA A 70 -2.05 4.82 -13.68
C ALA A 70 -1.45 3.98 -14.80
N ARG A 71 -0.25 4.34 -15.28
CA ARG A 71 0.46 3.55 -16.27
C ARG A 71 0.88 2.19 -15.73
N GLU A 72 1.34 2.14 -14.49
CA GLU A 72 1.69 0.87 -13.85
C GLU A 72 0.48 -0.07 -13.75
N GLU A 73 -0.70 0.44 -13.38
CA GLU A 73 -1.91 -0.37 -13.31
C GLU A 73 -2.33 -0.91 -14.68
N GLN A 74 -2.20 -0.10 -15.75
CA GLN A 74 -2.40 -0.58 -17.12
C GLN A 74 -1.41 -1.69 -17.49
N VAL A 75 -0.15 -1.59 -17.07
CA VAL A 75 0.86 -2.63 -17.28
C VAL A 75 0.45 -3.92 -16.55
N PHE A 76 0.07 -3.84 -15.27
CA PHE A 76 -0.36 -5.01 -14.50
C PHE A 76 -1.61 -5.69 -15.08
N THR A 77 -2.56 -4.89 -15.56
CA THR A 77 -3.76 -5.41 -16.25
C THR A 77 -3.39 -6.17 -17.51
N LYS A 78 -2.52 -5.61 -18.35
CA LYS A 78 -2.04 -6.28 -19.57
C LYS A 78 -1.27 -7.56 -19.26
N LEU A 79 -0.36 -7.52 -18.28
CA LEU A 79 0.40 -8.70 -17.86
C LEU A 79 -0.52 -9.83 -17.37
N SER A 80 -1.56 -9.48 -16.62
CA SER A 80 -2.55 -10.42 -16.14
C SER A 80 -3.34 -11.09 -17.29
N SER A 81 -3.51 -10.39 -18.42
CA SER A 81 -4.18 -10.95 -19.61
C SER A 81 -3.27 -11.83 -20.48
N TYR A 82 -1.95 -11.71 -20.33
CA TYR A 82 -0.99 -12.56 -21.04
C TYR A 82 -0.66 -13.87 -20.30
N SER A 83 -0.98 -13.92 -18.98
CA SER A 83 -0.68 -15.08 -18.15
C SER A 83 -1.81 -16.09 -18.21
N ASP A 84 -1.59 -17.18 -18.94
CA ASP A 84 -2.44 -18.36 -19.04
C ASP A 84 -1.81 -19.61 -18.36
N GLY A 85 -0.61 -19.44 -17.77
CA GLY A 85 0.17 -20.49 -17.13
C GLY A 85 -0.08 -20.63 -15.61
N PRO A 86 0.73 -21.43 -14.91
CA PRO A 86 0.57 -21.74 -13.48
C PRO A 86 0.90 -20.54 -12.56
N LEU A 87 1.55 -19.49 -13.08
CA LEU A 87 1.94 -18.34 -12.29
C LEU A 87 0.72 -17.50 -11.88
N ARG A 88 0.49 -17.39 -10.58
CA ARG A 88 -0.65 -16.63 -10.04
C ARG A 88 -0.49 -15.12 -10.33
N LYS A 89 -1.60 -14.44 -10.63
CA LYS A 89 -1.63 -13.00 -10.94
C LYS A 89 -0.93 -12.15 -9.86
N GLY A 90 -1.10 -12.48 -8.58
CA GLY A 90 -0.43 -11.78 -7.47
C GLY A 90 1.09 -11.95 -7.50
N SER A 91 1.59 -13.15 -7.80
CA SER A 91 3.03 -13.42 -7.94
C SER A 91 3.61 -12.69 -9.15
N LEU A 92 2.89 -12.68 -10.27
CA LEU A 92 3.29 -11.94 -11.47
C LEU A 92 3.38 -10.42 -11.18
N ARG A 93 2.39 -9.87 -10.46
CA ARG A 93 2.40 -8.47 -10.04
C ARG A 93 3.61 -8.15 -9.16
N ALA A 94 3.94 -9.02 -8.20
CA ALA A 94 5.10 -8.84 -7.31
C ALA A 94 6.42 -8.82 -8.10
N VAL A 95 6.64 -9.79 -9.00
CA VAL A 95 7.84 -9.82 -9.87
C VAL A 95 7.94 -8.55 -10.71
N TYR A 96 6.85 -8.14 -11.36
CA TYR A 96 6.88 -6.94 -12.21
C TYR A 96 6.97 -5.65 -11.42
N ARG A 97 6.54 -5.61 -10.14
CA ARG A 97 6.79 -4.47 -9.24
C ARG A 97 8.29 -4.23 -9.10
N GLU A 98 9.07 -5.29 -8.84
CA GLU A 98 10.53 -5.16 -8.70
C GLU A 98 11.21 -4.79 -10.04
N ILE A 99 10.75 -5.33 -11.15
CA ILE A 99 11.27 -4.96 -12.48
C ILE A 99 11.01 -3.48 -12.80
N ILE A 100 9.82 -2.97 -12.45
CA ILE A 100 9.46 -1.55 -12.63
C ILE A 100 10.29 -0.68 -11.69
N SER A 101 10.38 -1.05 -10.43
CA SER A 101 11.19 -0.36 -9.41
C SER A 101 12.64 -0.20 -9.86
N ALA A 102 13.27 -1.30 -10.28
CA ALA A 102 14.64 -1.27 -10.80
C ALA A 102 14.79 -0.39 -12.06
N SER A 103 13.76 -0.34 -12.91
CA SER A 103 13.76 0.53 -14.10
C SER A 103 13.69 2.01 -13.71
N ILE A 104 12.83 2.37 -12.75
CA ILE A 104 12.67 3.74 -12.24
C ILE A 104 13.97 4.22 -11.57
N ALA A 105 14.62 3.35 -10.76
CA ALA A 105 15.89 3.66 -10.11
C ALA A 105 17.02 4.02 -11.09
N LEU A 106 16.96 3.50 -12.31
CA LEU A 106 17.92 3.84 -13.38
C LEU A 106 17.55 5.11 -14.17
N GLU A 107 16.30 5.57 -14.06
CA GLU A 107 15.83 6.81 -14.71
C GLU A 107 16.15 8.05 -13.88
N LYS A 108 16.00 7.95 -12.56
CA LYS A 108 16.17 9.05 -11.59
C LYS A 108 16.39 8.49 -10.19
N ASP A 109 17.28 9.11 -9.43
CA ASP A 109 17.39 8.87 -7.98
C ASP A 109 16.11 9.40 -7.30
N ILE A 110 15.23 8.49 -6.91
CA ILE A 110 13.95 8.80 -6.27
C ILE A 110 14.02 8.43 -4.80
N VAL A 111 13.67 9.38 -3.95
CA VAL A 111 13.61 9.21 -2.48
C VAL A 111 12.16 9.19 -2.02
N ILE A 112 11.78 8.12 -1.32
CA ILE A 112 10.44 7.91 -0.75
C ILE A 112 10.47 8.20 0.75
N GLY A 113 9.86 9.31 1.18
CA GLY A 113 9.66 9.62 2.60
C GLY A 113 8.51 8.81 3.18
N PHE A 114 8.67 8.26 4.37
CA PHE A 114 7.60 7.53 5.05
C PHE A 114 7.65 7.74 6.57
N LEU A 115 6.49 7.56 7.24
CA LEU A 115 6.42 7.59 8.70
C LEU A 115 7.23 6.41 9.28
N GLY A 116 8.37 6.74 9.90
CA GLY A 116 9.29 5.80 10.51
C GLY A 116 8.83 5.23 11.87
N PRO A 117 9.71 4.51 12.49
CA PRO A 117 11.02 4.06 11.99
C PRO A 117 10.94 3.08 10.81
N GLU A 118 12.10 2.62 10.32
CA GLU A 118 12.18 1.52 9.35
C GLU A 118 11.42 0.30 9.85
N ALA A 119 10.99 -0.56 8.92
CA ALA A 119 10.26 -1.80 9.22
C ALA A 119 8.84 -1.62 9.81
N THR A 120 8.31 -0.40 9.84
CA THR A 120 6.90 -0.15 10.19
C THR A 120 5.95 -0.58 9.07
N TYR A 121 4.64 -0.63 9.36
CA TYR A 121 3.62 -0.86 8.33
C TYR A 121 3.60 0.24 7.26
N THR A 122 3.99 1.48 7.60
CA THR A 122 4.14 2.54 6.60
C THR A 122 5.30 2.24 5.65
N HIS A 123 6.44 1.78 6.17
CA HIS A 123 7.55 1.31 5.32
C HIS A 123 7.12 0.14 4.44
N GLN A 124 6.43 -0.85 5.00
CA GLN A 124 5.91 -1.99 4.23
C GLN A 124 4.93 -1.54 3.13
N ALA A 125 4.08 -0.55 3.38
CA ALA A 125 3.19 0.03 2.38
C ALA A 125 3.97 0.77 1.28
N ALA A 126 5.03 1.50 1.63
CA ALA A 126 5.91 2.18 0.68
C ALA A 126 6.60 1.16 -0.25
N VAL A 127 7.23 0.13 0.31
CA VAL A 127 7.87 -0.95 -0.48
C VAL A 127 6.85 -1.72 -1.33
N LYS A 128 5.66 -2.00 -0.80
CA LYS A 128 4.57 -2.64 -1.57
C LYS A 128 4.19 -1.84 -2.82
N ASN A 129 4.20 -0.51 -2.72
CA ASN A 129 3.82 0.38 -3.81
C ASN A 129 4.95 0.62 -4.81
N PHE A 130 6.15 0.87 -4.32
CA PHE A 130 7.28 1.32 -5.13
C PHE A 130 8.30 0.21 -5.46
N GLY A 131 8.25 -0.93 -4.79
CA GLY A 131 9.26 -2.00 -4.87
C GLY A 131 10.49 -1.71 -4.01
N SER A 132 11.46 -2.60 -4.03
CA SER A 132 12.66 -2.52 -3.17
C SER A 132 13.84 -1.74 -3.78
N GLY A 133 13.76 -1.37 -5.06
CA GLY A 133 14.88 -0.79 -5.81
C GLY A 133 15.09 0.72 -5.62
N LEU A 134 14.25 1.41 -4.83
CA LEU A 134 14.33 2.86 -4.60
C LEU A 134 14.93 3.18 -3.23
N GLU A 135 15.24 4.45 -3.00
CA GLU A 135 15.70 4.94 -1.71
C GLU A 135 14.53 5.28 -0.80
N TYR A 136 14.63 4.87 0.47
CA TYR A 136 13.59 5.05 1.48
C TYR A 136 14.11 5.85 2.67
N MET A 137 13.43 6.97 3.01
CA MET A 137 13.78 7.84 4.13
C MET A 137 12.74 7.73 5.24
N ALA A 138 13.14 7.17 6.39
CA ALA A 138 12.32 7.12 7.59
C ALA A 138 12.28 8.49 8.26
N LEU A 139 11.08 9.04 8.46
CA LEU A 139 10.86 10.35 9.08
C LEU A 139 10.11 10.19 10.40
N PRO A 140 10.44 10.99 11.43
CA PRO A 140 9.98 10.74 12.79
C PRO A 140 8.47 10.94 12.97
N ASP A 141 7.85 11.86 12.23
CA ASP A 141 6.41 12.15 12.34
C ASP A 141 5.78 12.46 10.97
N ILE A 142 4.46 12.40 10.89
CA ILE A 142 3.70 12.66 9.65
C ILE A 142 3.97 14.07 9.08
N PRO A 143 4.00 15.17 9.89
CA PRO A 143 4.40 16.48 9.38
C PRO A 143 5.76 16.52 8.71
N ASP A 144 6.73 15.74 9.22
CA ASP A 144 8.06 15.69 8.64
C ASP A 144 8.04 15.06 7.25
N VAL A 145 7.13 14.08 7.02
CA VAL A 145 6.93 13.49 5.68
C VAL A 145 6.41 14.55 4.70
N PHE A 146 5.42 15.35 5.10
CA PHE A 146 4.90 16.43 4.26
C PHE A 146 6.00 17.47 3.98
N SER A 147 6.69 17.94 5.01
CA SER A 147 7.77 18.92 4.88
C SER A 147 8.93 18.43 4.01
N ALA A 148 9.30 17.15 4.11
CA ALA A 148 10.35 16.56 3.29
C ALA A 148 9.98 16.54 1.80
N VAL A 149 8.70 16.26 1.48
CA VAL A 149 8.21 16.33 0.10
C VAL A 149 8.11 17.77 -0.37
N GLU A 150 7.54 18.68 0.42
CA GLU A 150 7.41 20.11 0.10
C GLU A 150 8.77 20.78 -0.14
N SER A 151 9.78 20.44 0.65
CA SER A 151 11.14 20.97 0.47
C SER A 151 11.92 20.29 -0.67
N GLY A 152 11.48 19.12 -1.13
CA GLY A 152 12.14 18.34 -2.19
C GLY A 152 13.28 17.44 -1.70
N HIS A 153 13.37 17.19 -0.38
CA HIS A 153 14.24 16.14 0.15
C HIS A 153 13.71 14.73 -0.17
N CYS A 154 12.41 14.60 -0.33
CA CYS A 154 11.77 13.41 -0.86
C CYS A 154 10.95 13.76 -2.10
N ASP A 155 10.91 12.85 -3.08
CA ASP A 155 10.07 13.01 -4.26
C ASP A 155 8.61 12.68 -3.94
N TYR A 156 8.39 11.66 -3.10
CA TYR A 156 7.08 11.18 -2.68
C TYR A 156 7.05 10.94 -1.18
N GLY A 157 5.85 11.10 -0.59
CA GLY A 157 5.60 10.80 0.81
C GLY A 157 4.54 9.72 0.97
N VAL A 158 4.75 8.74 1.85
CA VAL A 158 3.76 7.71 2.20
C VAL A 158 3.29 7.92 3.63
N VAL A 159 1.98 8.13 3.79
CA VAL A 159 1.36 8.42 5.09
C VAL A 159 0.10 7.58 5.31
N PRO A 160 -0.17 7.09 6.53
CA PRO A 160 -1.42 6.41 6.85
C PRO A 160 -2.58 7.43 6.86
N ILE A 161 -3.73 7.05 6.30
CA ILE A 161 -4.93 7.90 6.30
C ILE A 161 -6.09 7.31 7.07
N GLU A 162 -6.19 5.98 7.10
CA GLU A 162 -7.31 5.28 7.70
C GLU A 162 -6.93 3.83 8.03
N ASN A 163 -7.45 3.34 9.15
CA ASN A 163 -7.40 1.91 9.49
C ASN A 163 -8.82 1.39 9.69
N SER A 164 -9.11 0.19 9.18
CA SER A 164 -10.47 -0.38 9.23
C SER A 164 -11.01 -0.65 10.63
N THR A 165 -10.14 -0.73 11.64
CA THR A 165 -10.52 -0.96 13.05
C THR A 165 -10.43 0.29 13.91
N GLU A 166 -9.48 1.19 13.62
CA GLU A 166 -9.18 2.39 14.42
C GLU A 166 -9.80 3.67 13.86
N GLY A 167 -10.24 3.61 12.58
CA GLY A 167 -10.78 4.78 11.88
C GLY A 167 -9.72 5.69 11.28
N ALA A 168 -10.06 6.96 11.14
CA ALA A 168 -9.25 7.95 10.43
C ALA A 168 -7.98 8.37 11.21
N VAL A 169 -6.87 8.54 10.48
CA VAL A 169 -5.62 9.12 11.02
C VAL A 169 -5.73 10.64 10.96
N ASN A 170 -6.20 11.20 12.02
CA ASN A 170 -6.56 12.62 12.16
C ASN A 170 -5.43 13.57 11.75
N ARG A 171 -4.18 13.24 12.09
CA ARG A 171 -3.02 14.09 11.80
C ARG A 171 -2.76 14.22 10.29
N SER A 172 -2.92 13.13 9.55
CA SER A 172 -2.80 13.15 8.09
C SER A 172 -3.91 13.98 7.43
N LEU A 173 -5.15 13.86 7.92
CA LEU A 173 -6.26 14.66 7.42
C LEU A 173 -6.04 16.16 7.66
N ASP A 174 -5.61 16.55 8.87
CA ASP A 174 -5.34 17.94 9.21
C ASP A 174 -4.27 18.55 8.27
N LEU A 175 -3.17 17.83 8.03
CA LEU A 175 -2.11 18.28 7.13
C LEU A 175 -2.56 18.39 5.68
N LEU A 176 -3.40 17.46 5.20
CA LEU A 176 -3.95 17.55 3.86
C LEU A 176 -4.80 18.81 3.64
N VAL A 177 -5.34 19.43 4.66
CA VAL A 177 -6.08 20.72 4.53
C VAL A 177 -5.13 21.88 4.24
N ASP A 178 -3.95 21.90 4.86
CA ASP A 178 -3.05 23.03 4.83
C ASP A 178 -1.92 22.90 3.79
N SER A 179 -1.54 21.67 3.43
CA SER A 179 -0.46 21.39 2.47
C SER A 179 -0.90 21.59 1.02
N GLU A 180 0.03 22.00 0.16
CA GLU A 180 -0.15 22.09 -1.29
C GLU A 180 0.13 20.76 -2.02
N LEU A 181 0.55 19.72 -1.28
CA LEU A 181 0.79 18.40 -1.87
C LEU A 181 -0.51 17.78 -2.36
N THR A 182 -0.38 16.99 -3.40
CA THR A 182 -1.48 16.26 -4.03
C THR A 182 -1.36 14.76 -3.79
N ILE A 183 -2.50 14.09 -3.64
CA ILE A 183 -2.58 12.63 -3.55
C ILE A 183 -2.48 12.06 -4.96
N ILE A 184 -1.52 11.18 -5.21
CA ILE A 184 -1.27 10.56 -6.51
C ILE A 184 -1.48 9.05 -6.55
N ALA A 185 -1.54 8.41 -5.38
CA ALA A 185 -1.83 6.98 -5.26
C ALA A 185 -2.39 6.65 -3.88
N GLN A 186 -3.00 5.48 -3.78
CA GLN A 186 -3.40 4.86 -2.51
C GLN A 186 -2.86 3.45 -2.41
N VAL A 187 -2.58 3.01 -1.18
CA VAL A 187 -2.07 1.68 -0.89
C VAL A 187 -2.89 1.06 0.23
N PHE A 188 -3.52 -0.08 -0.04
CA PHE A 188 -4.16 -0.88 1.00
C PHE A 188 -3.18 -1.95 1.49
N LEU A 189 -2.91 -1.97 2.78
CA LEU A 189 -2.07 -2.97 3.41
C LEU A 189 -2.85 -3.71 4.49
N ARG A 190 -3.01 -5.03 4.30
CA ARG A 190 -3.57 -5.88 5.36
C ARG A 190 -2.56 -5.95 6.50
N VAL A 191 -2.98 -5.58 7.69
CA VAL A 191 -2.17 -5.66 8.89
C VAL A 191 -2.08 -7.13 9.31
N ARG A 192 -0.89 -7.70 9.15
CA ARG A 192 -0.58 -9.07 9.55
C ARG A 192 0.51 -9.04 10.61
N HIS A 193 0.17 -9.50 11.79
CA HIS A 193 1.11 -9.58 12.90
C HIS A 193 1.84 -10.92 12.88
N CYS A 194 3.15 -10.85 13.07
CA CYS A 194 4.04 -12.00 13.19
C CYS A 194 4.76 -11.93 14.53
N LEU A 195 5.06 -13.12 15.11
CA LEU A 195 5.89 -13.25 16.29
C LEU A 195 7.32 -13.53 15.87
N PHE A 196 8.25 -12.74 16.37
CA PHE A 196 9.69 -12.86 16.11
C PHE A 196 10.43 -13.15 17.42
N SER A 197 11.41 -14.04 17.39
CA SER A 197 12.30 -14.29 18.54
C SER A 197 13.57 -15.03 18.11
N GLN A 198 14.66 -14.80 18.85
CA GLN A 198 15.88 -15.60 18.79
C GLN A 198 15.77 -16.89 19.63
N SER A 199 14.69 -17.03 20.39
CA SER A 199 14.44 -18.16 21.29
C SER A 199 13.30 -19.04 20.76
N SER A 200 13.26 -20.30 21.17
CA SER A 200 12.11 -21.17 20.92
C SER A 200 10.87 -20.65 21.66
N LEU A 201 9.68 -21.04 21.20
CA LEU A 201 8.41 -20.59 21.78
C LEU A 201 8.33 -20.84 23.30
N ASP A 202 8.78 -21.98 23.75
CA ASP A 202 8.75 -22.40 25.18
C ASP A 202 9.75 -21.62 26.08
N ALA A 203 10.73 -20.96 25.47
CA ALA A 203 11.74 -20.17 26.19
C ALA A 203 11.40 -18.67 26.24
N ILE A 204 10.25 -18.27 25.67
CA ILE A 204 9.79 -16.87 25.67
C ILE A 204 9.17 -16.57 27.04
N SER A 205 9.70 -15.55 27.71
CA SER A 205 9.20 -15.03 28.98
C SER A 205 8.58 -13.64 28.88
N GLU A 206 8.87 -12.92 27.77
CA GLU A 206 8.40 -11.56 27.55
C GLU A 206 8.05 -11.33 26.07
N VAL A 207 6.96 -10.62 25.81
CA VAL A 207 6.56 -10.19 24.45
C VAL A 207 6.47 -8.67 24.43
N ARG A 208 7.20 -8.05 23.49
CA ARG A 208 7.22 -6.61 23.28
C ARG A 208 6.49 -6.24 21.99
N SER A 209 5.74 -5.17 22.03
CA SER A 209 5.20 -4.50 20.85
C SER A 209 4.56 -3.17 21.23
N LYS A 210 4.02 -2.45 20.24
CA LYS A 210 3.11 -1.34 20.49
C LYS A 210 1.83 -1.85 21.18
N ASP A 211 1.29 -1.07 22.13
CA ASP A 211 0.05 -1.42 22.86
C ASP A 211 -1.05 -1.98 21.97
N GLN A 212 -1.29 -1.30 20.84
CA GLN A 212 -2.29 -1.68 19.86
C GLN A 212 -2.05 -3.09 19.29
N ALA A 213 -0.81 -3.43 18.94
CA ALA A 213 -0.48 -4.73 18.36
C ALA A 213 -0.58 -5.85 19.41
N LEU A 214 -0.22 -5.58 20.68
CA LEU A 214 -0.43 -6.49 21.78
C LEU A 214 -1.92 -6.78 22.00
N ALA A 215 -2.76 -5.74 21.98
CA ALA A 215 -4.21 -5.87 22.12
C ALA A 215 -4.84 -6.64 20.94
N GLN A 216 -4.35 -6.46 19.71
CA GLN A 216 -4.85 -7.16 18.52
C GLN A 216 -4.42 -8.63 18.42
N CYS A 217 -3.53 -9.10 19.31
CA CYS A 217 -3.07 -10.48 19.40
C CYS A 217 -3.37 -11.12 20.76
N ALA A 218 -4.23 -10.50 21.56
CA ALA A 218 -4.47 -10.88 22.96
C ALA A 218 -4.97 -12.32 23.13
N ASP A 219 -5.90 -12.77 22.30
CA ASP A 219 -6.46 -14.12 22.36
C ASP A 219 -5.41 -15.17 21.98
N TRP A 220 -4.63 -14.91 20.92
CA TRP A 220 -3.55 -15.79 20.51
C TRP A 220 -2.48 -15.91 21.62
N LEU A 221 -2.05 -14.77 22.19
CA LEU A 221 -1.06 -14.73 23.27
C LEU A 221 -1.53 -15.49 24.51
N ARG A 222 -2.78 -15.31 24.91
CA ARG A 222 -3.38 -16.01 26.05
C ARG A 222 -3.36 -17.53 25.89
N VAL A 223 -3.53 -18.02 24.66
CA VAL A 223 -3.59 -19.47 24.38
C VAL A 223 -2.19 -20.08 24.19
N LYS A 224 -1.30 -19.39 23.47
CA LYS A 224 0.00 -19.94 23.06
C LYS A 224 1.14 -19.59 24.01
N LEU A 225 1.05 -18.46 24.71
CA LEU A 225 2.05 -17.97 25.65
C LEU A 225 1.39 -17.55 26.98
N PRO A 226 0.72 -18.47 27.69
CA PRO A 226 0.02 -18.14 28.94
C PRO A 226 1.00 -17.63 29.99
N GLY A 227 0.69 -16.48 30.61
CA GLY A 227 1.50 -15.92 31.71
C GLY A 227 2.77 -15.19 31.30
N VAL A 228 3.02 -15.02 30.00
CA VAL A 228 4.15 -14.22 29.51
C VAL A 228 3.94 -12.73 29.83
N SER A 229 5.03 -12.01 30.13
CA SER A 229 4.98 -10.55 30.35
C SER A 229 4.77 -9.83 29.04
N LEU A 230 3.80 -8.91 29.01
CA LEU A 230 3.53 -8.04 27.84
C LEU A 230 4.08 -6.64 28.11
N VAL A 231 5.05 -6.19 27.32
CA VAL A 231 5.76 -4.92 27.52
C VAL A 231 5.52 -3.99 26.34
N PRO A 232 4.79 -2.89 26.56
CA PRO A 232 4.59 -1.86 25.52
C PRO A 232 5.90 -1.14 25.18
N VAL A 233 6.10 -0.90 23.88
CA VAL A 233 7.20 -0.09 23.33
C VAL A 233 6.68 0.92 22.30
N SER A 234 7.51 1.87 21.88
CA SER A 234 7.12 2.99 21.03
C SER A 234 6.63 2.56 19.64
N SER A 235 7.17 1.45 19.09
CA SER A 235 6.78 0.93 17.78
C SER A 235 6.99 -0.59 17.69
N THR A 236 6.24 -1.23 16.79
CA THR A 236 6.40 -2.66 16.47
C THR A 236 7.80 -2.97 15.92
N ALA A 237 8.39 -2.05 15.18
CA ALA A 237 9.73 -2.18 14.62
C ALA A 237 10.82 -2.13 15.71
N GLU A 238 10.66 -1.24 16.69
CA GLU A 238 11.55 -1.17 17.86
C GLU A 238 11.53 -2.47 18.66
N ALA A 239 10.34 -3.05 18.85
CA ALA A 239 10.21 -4.33 19.54
C ALA A 239 11.07 -5.42 18.89
N VAL A 240 11.12 -5.51 17.56
CA VAL A 240 11.94 -6.51 16.86
C VAL A 240 13.44 -6.20 17.02
N ARG A 241 13.82 -4.93 16.96
CA ARG A 241 15.20 -4.50 17.17
C ARG A 241 15.70 -4.88 18.58
N GLU A 242 14.89 -4.69 19.63
CA GLU A 242 15.19 -5.09 20.99
C GLU A 242 15.22 -6.61 21.16
N CYS A 243 14.30 -7.32 20.52
CA CYS A 243 14.25 -8.78 20.52
C CYS A 243 15.54 -9.41 19.94
N LYS A 244 16.21 -8.76 18.99
CA LYS A 244 17.50 -9.22 18.45
C LYS A 244 18.59 -9.32 19.50
N ILE A 245 18.53 -8.52 20.56
CA ILE A 245 19.60 -8.36 21.57
C ILE A 245 19.29 -9.20 22.83
N HIS A 246 18.02 -9.43 23.14
CA HIS A 246 17.61 -10.05 24.42
C HIS A 246 17.09 -11.47 24.23
N LYS A 247 17.71 -12.45 24.88
CA LYS A 247 17.20 -13.83 24.94
C LYS A 247 15.91 -13.93 25.77
N GLY A 248 15.00 -14.80 25.38
CA GLY A 248 13.71 -14.98 26.04
C GLY A 248 12.71 -13.86 25.76
N VAL A 249 13.06 -12.89 24.92
CA VAL A 249 12.15 -11.83 24.44
C VAL A 249 11.63 -12.19 23.07
N ALA A 250 10.34 -11.97 22.85
CA ALA A 250 9.72 -12.01 21.55
C ALA A 250 9.14 -10.64 21.19
N ALA A 251 8.96 -10.40 19.91
CA ALA A 251 8.37 -9.17 19.40
C ALA A 251 7.20 -9.46 18.45
N ILE A 252 6.16 -8.63 18.50
CA ILE A 252 5.06 -8.66 17.53
C ILE A 252 5.24 -7.49 16.56
N ALA A 253 5.33 -7.79 15.27
CA ALA A 253 5.50 -6.78 14.21
C ALA A 253 4.98 -7.27 12.86
N GLY A 254 5.05 -6.41 11.84
CA GLY A 254 4.83 -6.79 10.45
C GLY A 254 5.99 -7.62 9.89
N GLU A 255 5.74 -8.35 8.80
CA GLU A 255 6.68 -9.29 8.20
C GLU A 255 8.02 -8.64 7.80
N LEU A 256 7.98 -7.42 7.28
CA LEU A 256 9.17 -6.66 6.87
C LEU A 256 10.17 -6.46 8.02
N ALA A 257 9.70 -6.37 9.27
CA ALA A 257 10.57 -6.14 10.42
C ALA A 257 11.54 -7.32 10.67
N GLY A 258 11.07 -8.55 10.51
CA GLY A 258 11.93 -9.73 10.64
C GLY A 258 13.02 -9.78 9.56
N GLN A 259 12.69 -9.35 8.35
CA GLN A 259 13.64 -9.31 7.24
C GLN A 259 14.72 -8.24 7.44
N ILE A 260 14.33 -7.01 7.77
CA ILE A 260 15.25 -5.88 7.96
C ILE A 260 16.17 -6.10 9.17
N TYR A 261 15.62 -6.59 10.28
CA TYR A 261 16.39 -6.79 11.51
C TYR A 261 17.01 -8.19 11.63
N GLU A 262 16.74 -9.08 10.65
CA GLU A 262 17.26 -10.45 10.63
C GLU A 262 16.92 -11.25 11.89
N VAL A 263 15.68 -11.13 12.36
CA VAL A 263 15.15 -11.90 13.49
C VAL A 263 14.23 -13.01 12.99
N PRO A 264 14.43 -14.27 13.39
CA PRO A 264 13.61 -15.38 12.95
C PRO A 264 12.13 -15.17 13.27
N MET A 265 11.25 -15.43 12.29
CA MET A 265 9.82 -15.51 12.49
C MET A 265 9.46 -16.86 13.12
N ILE A 266 8.80 -16.83 14.27
CA ILE A 266 8.31 -18.02 14.97
C ILE A 266 6.93 -18.41 14.45
N GLU A 267 6.03 -17.42 14.31
CA GLU A 267 4.65 -17.64 13.88
C GLU A 267 4.14 -16.43 13.09
N SER A 268 3.23 -16.64 12.16
CA SER A 268 2.66 -15.57 11.34
C SER A 268 1.14 -15.57 11.39
N GLY A 269 0.54 -14.37 11.26
CA GLY A 269 -0.91 -14.23 11.24
C GLY A 269 -1.53 -14.49 12.63
N ILE A 270 -0.87 -14.00 13.67
CA ILE A 270 -1.27 -14.18 15.07
C ILE A 270 -2.31 -13.17 15.57
N GLN A 271 -2.75 -12.25 14.72
CA GLN A 271 -3.80 -11.28 15.06
C GLN A 271 -5.17 -11.97 15.22
N ASP A 272 -5.95 -11.51 16.20
CA ASP A 272 -7.28 -12.05 16.49
C ASP A 272 -8.29 -11.79 15.36
N ARG A 273 -8.10 -10.69 14.60
CA ARG A 273 -8.94 -10.34 13.44
C ARG A 273 -8.10 -10.29 12.16
N SER A 274 -8.56 -10.98 11.13
CA SER A 274 -7.88 -11.07 9.83
C SER A 274 -8.29 -9.98 8.82
N ASP A 275 -9.29 -9.17 9.14
CA ASP A 275 -9.89 -8.14 8.29
C ASP A 275 -9.34 -6.73 8.53
N ASN A 276 -8.29 -6.59 9.36
CA ASN A 276 -7.63 -5.32 9.62
C ASN A 276 -6.80 -4.86 8.41
N VAL A 277 -7.22 -3.75 7.81
CA VAL A 277 -6.57 -3.15 6.65
C VAL A 277 -6.27 -1.68 6.96
N THR A 278 -5.04 -1.24 6.68
CA THR A 278 -4.68 0.18 6.72
C THR A 278 -4.58 0.71 5.30
N ARG A 279 -5.22 1.84 5.05
CA ARG A 279 -5.10 2.63 3.83
C ARG A 279 -4.04 3.70 4.03
N PHE A 280 -3.10 3.75 3.09
CA PHE A 280 -2.06 4.78 3.01
C PHE A 280 -2.27 5.61 1.74
N LEU A 281 -1.81 6.85 1.79
CA LEU A 281 -1.78 7.74 0.63
C LEU A 281 -0.33 8.01 0.23
N VAL A 282 -0.13 8.15 -1.07
CA VAL A 282 1.11 8.67 -1.63
C VAL A 282 0.88 10.13 -2.02
N VAL A 283 1.67 11.02 -1.45
CA VAL A 283 1.61 12.46 -1.70
C VAL A 283 2.83 12.93 -2.50
N ALA A 284 2.62 13.90 -3.38
CA ALA A 284 3.64 14.49 -4.24
C ALA A 284 3.37 15.97 -4.47
N LYS A 285 4.35 16.70 -5.03
CA LYS A 285 4.20 18.12 -5.38
C LYS A 285 3.28 18.36 -6.59
N GLN A 286 3.23 17.42 -7.52
CA GLN A 286 2.50 17.59 -8.77
C GLN A 286 1.44 16.52 -8.92
N ALA A 287 0.27 16.94 -9.41
CA ALA A 287 -0.76 16.01 -9.85
C ALA A 287 -0.31 15.29 -11.13
N LEU A 288 -0.79 14.09 -11.32
CA LEU A 288 -0.53 13.31 -12.52
C LEU A 288 -1.67 13.51 -13.54
N PRO A 289 -1.37 13.49 -14.84
CA PRO A 289 -2.39 13.64 -15.86
C PRO A 289 -3.31 12.42 -15.90
N MET A 290 -4.58 12.66 -16.25
CA MET A 290 -5.54 11.58 -16.48
C MET A 290 -5.07 10.65 -17.61
N ARG A 291 -5.25 9.36 -17.41
CA ARG A 291 -5.08 8.35 -18.47
C ARG A 291 -6.41 7.71 -18.81
N SER A 292 -6.65 7.55 -20.11
CA SER A 292 -7.80 6.78 -20.60
C SER A 292 -7.78 5.34 -20.08
N GLU A 293 -8.95 4.72 -20.00
CA GLU A 293 -9.12 3.30 -19.59
C GLU A 293 -8.63 3.00 -18.16
N THR A 294 -8.54 4.02 -17.32
CA THR A 294 -8.19 3.88 -15.89
C THR A 294 -9.37 4.37 -15.05
N SER A 295 -9.80 3.55 -14.10
CA SER A 295 -10.76 4.00 -13.09
C SER A 295 -10.05 4.83 -12.05
N TYR A 296 -10.62 6.00 -11.72
CA TYR A 296 -10.05 6.92 -10.76
C TYR A 296 -10.90 7.05 -9.51
N ARG A 297 -10.24 7.32 -8.40
CA ARG A 297 -10.82 7.87 -7.18
C ARG A 297 -10.26 9.27 -6.97
N THR A 298 -11.14 10.20 -6.64
CA THR A 298 -10.77 11.58 -6.33
C THR A 298 -11.11 11.86 -4.88
N SER A 299 -10.17 12.47 -4.17
CA SER A 299 -10.37 12.98 -2.81
C SER A 299 -10.48 14.50 -2.84
N LEU A 300 -11.43 15.03 -2.08
CA LEU A 300 -11.58 16.47 -1.86
C LEU A 300 -11.83 16.78 -0.38
N VAL A 301 -11.55 18.01 0.00
CA VAL A 301 -11.95 18.60 1.28
C VAL A 301 -12.87 19.77 1.02
N LEU A 302 -13.92 19.90 1.85
CA LEU A 302 -14.84 21.03 1.77
C LEU A 302 -15.24 21.51 3.17
N SER A 303 -15.67 22.79 3.28
CA SER A 303 -16.44 23.29 4.40
C SER A 303 -17.78 23.85 3.93
N LEU A 304 -18.78 23.74 4.77
CA LEU A 304 -20.16 24.09 4.44
C LEU A 304 -20.52 25.49 4.94
N LYS A 305 -21.50 26.11 4.31
CA LYS A 305 -22.18 27.28 4.86
C LYS A 305 -23.05 26.82 6.04
N ASP A 306 -23.20 27.66 7.05
CA ASP A 306 -24.05 27.38 8.22
C ASP A 306 -25.53 27.62 7.86
N GLU A 307 -26.10 26.69 7.13
CA GLU A 307 -27.51 26.74 6.68
C GLU A 307 -28.15 25.36 6.66
N VAL A 308 -29.48 25.34 6.78
CA VAL A 308 -30.25 24.09 6.77
C VAL A 308 -30.12 23.40 5.41
N GLY A 309 -29.74 22.11 5.43
CA GLY A 309 -29.57 21.32 4.22
C GLY A 309 -28.21 21.49 3.51
N ALA A 310 -27.26 22.24 4.07
CA ALA A 310 -25.97 22.55 3.44
C ALA A 310 -25.24 21.29 2.95
N LEU A 311 -25.12 20.26 3.79
CA LEU A 311 -24.47 18.98 3.39
C LEU A 311 -25.22 18.29 2.25
N GLN A 312 -26.53 18.23 2.32
CA GLN A 312 -27.37 17.63 1.26
C GLN A 312 -27.16 18.36 -0.07
N ASN A 313 -27.20 19.70 -0.04
CA ASN A 313 -27.04 20.53 -1.21
C ASN A 313 -25.64 20.38 -1.82
N ALA A 314 -24.60 20.27 -1.00
CA ALA A 314 -23.23 20.05 -1.45
C ALA A 314 -23.04 18.67 -2.12
N LEU A 315 -23.67 17.62 -1.61
CA LEU A 315 -23.54 16.26 -2.16
C LEU A 315 -24.51 15.93 -3.31
N LYS A 316 -25.56 16.71 -3.47
CA LYS A 316 -26.61 16.52 -4.48
C LYS A 316 -26.07 16.40 -5.92
N PRO A 317 -25.09 17.25 -6.38
CA PRO A 317 -24.56 17.16 -7.73
C PRO A 317 -23.96 15.80 -8.10
N PHE A 318 -23.38 15.09 -7.13
CA PHE A 318 -22.84 13.75 -7.35
C PHE A 318 -23.94 12.71 -7.59
N SER A 319 -24.96 12.70 -6.73
CA SER A 319 -26.07 11.74 -6.83
C SER A 319 -26.89 11.94 -8.12
N GLU A 320 -27.12 13.17 -8.54
CA GLU A 320 -27.87 13.48 -9.77
C GLU A 320 -27.13 13.05 -11.05
N ARG A 321 -25.79 12.90 -10.96
CA ARG A 321 -24.93 12.46 -12.07
C ARG A 321 -24.49 11.00 -11.94
N GLY A 322 -24.99 10.26 -10.94
CA GLY A 322 -24.61 8.87 -10.72
C GLY A 322 -23.16 8.66 -10.28
N ILE A 323 -22.51 9.70 -9.73
CA ILE A 323 -21.14 9.61 -9.22
C ILE A 323 -21.18 9.00 -7.81
N ASN A 324 -20.52 7.86 -7.65
CA ASN A 324 -20.50 7.15 -6.37
C ASN A 324 -19.58 7.83 -5.35
N LEU A 325 -20.08 8.10 -4.16
CA LEU A 325 -19.29 8.56 -3.02
C LEU A 325 -18.77 7.34 -2.26
N CYS A 326 -17.43 7.22 -2.17
CA CYS A 326 -16.77 6.08 -1.57
C CYS A 326 -16.46 6.29 -0.07
N LYS A 327 -16.33 7.55 0.37
CA LYS A 327 -16.03 7.91 1.76
C LYS A 327 -16.54 9.31 2.05
N ILE A 328 -16.98 9.51 3.29
CA ILE A 328 -17.18 10.82 3.89
C ILE A 328 -16.67 10.79 5.33
N GLU A 329 -15.86 11.78 5.71
CA GLU A 329 -15.30 11.94 7.04
C GLU A 329 -15.41 13.39 7.47
N SER A 330 -15.97 13.69 8.64
CA SER A 330 -16.08 15.04 9.16
C SER A 330 -15.07 15.31 10.26
N ARG A 331 -14.46 16.49 10.24
CA ARG A 331 -13.47 16.91 11.24
C ARG A 331 -13.68 18.37 11.66
N PRO A 332 -13.57 18.68 12.99
CA PRO A 332 -13.53 20.07 13.43
C PRO A 332 -12.37 20.83 12.74
N SER A 333 -12.66 22.02 12.21
CA SER A 333 -11.65 22.81 11.49
C SER A 333 -10.55 23.35 12.39
N LYS A 334 -10.79 23.44 13.69
CA LYS A 334 -9.93 24.09 14.70
C LYS A 334 -9.66 25.57 14.42
N ARG A 335 -10.21 26.13 13.32
CA ARG A 335 -10.08 27.56 12.95
C ARG A 335 -11.17 28.40 13.58
N LYS A 336 -12.37 27.85 13.72
CA LYS A 336 -13.55 28.47 14.34
C LYS A 336 -14.32 27.41 15.13
N SER A 337 -14.94 27.78 16.24
CA SER A 337 -15.81 26.88 17.01
C SER A 337 -17.00 26.43 16.17
N TRP A 338 -17.26 25.13 16.20
CA TRP A 338 -18.37 24.48 15.47
C TRP A 338 -18.26 24.54 13.94
N ASP A 339 -17.07 24.81 13.40
CA ASP A 339 -16.76 24.74 11.97
C ASP A 339 -16.10 23.38 11.64
N TYR A 340 -16.51 22.75 10.54
CA TYR A 340 -16.08 21.40 10.16
C TYR A 340 -15.55 21.37 8.74
N PHE A 341 -14.49 20.59 8.54
CA PHE A 341 -14.07 20.09 7.24
C PHE A 341 -14.70 18.73 6.98
N PHE A 342 -15.14 18.53 5.75
CA PHE A 342 -15.61 17.24 5.25
C PHE A 342 -14.64 16.74 4.19
N PHE A 343 -14.07 15.57 4.42
CA PHE A 343 -13.25 14.86 3.45
C PHE A 343 -14.15 13.89 2.71
N VAL A 344 -14.17 13.96 1.38
CA VAL A 344 -15.02 13.16 0.53
C VAL A 344 -14.18 12.48 -0.53
N ASP A 345 -14.31 11.16 -0.66
CA ASP A 345 -13.77 10.41 -1.78
C ASP A 345 -14.91 10.00 -2.70
N PHE A 346 -14.73 10.16 -3.99
CA PHE A 346 -15.70 9.76 -5.00
C PHE A 346 -15.02 9.09 -6.21
N ALA A 347 -15.78 8.31 -6.97
CA ALA A 347 -15.35 7.68 -8.22
C ALA A 347 -15.33 8.69 -9.37
N GLY A 348 -14.30 8.65 -10.20
CA GLY A 348 -14.12 9.49 -11.38
C GLY A 348 -12.96 10.48 -11.24
N HIS A 349 -12.61 11.12 -12.36
CA HIS A 349 -11.54 12.10 -12.48
C HIS A 349 -12.08 13.49 -12.81
N PRO A 350 -11.53 14.59 -12.27
CA PRO A 350 -12.01 15.96 -12.52
C PRO A 350 -12.02 16.39 -13.99
N GLU A 351 -11.18 15.80 -14.84
CA GLU A 351 -11.15 16.05 -16.29
C GLU A 351 -12.30 15.36 -17.05
N GLU A 352 -13.05 14.46 -16.42
CA GLU A 352 -14.28 13.90 -16.95
C GLU A 352 -15.38 14.97 -16.89
N GLU A 353 -16.08 15.24 -18.00
CA GLU A 353 -17.07 16.31 -18.11
C GLU A 353 -18.13 16.25 -17.01
N ILE A 354 -18.67 15.05 -16.76
CA ILE A 354 -19.70 14.79 -15.73
C ILE A 354 -19.17 15.14 -14.32
N VAL A 355 -17.92 14.77 -14.03
CA VAL A 355 -17.28 15.03 -12.73
C VAL A 355 -16.95 16.52 -12.60
N GLY A 356 -16.39 17.12 -13.66
CA GLY A 356 -16.06 18.55 -13.68
C GLY A 356 -17.28 19.43 -13.42
N ASP A 357 -18.44 19.09 -13.98
CA ASP A 357 -19.68 19.84 -13.75
C ASP A 357 -20.22 19.64 -12.34
N ALA A 358 -20.13 18.42 -11.78
CA ALA A 358 -20.49 18.19 -10.38
C ALA A 358 -19.62 19.01 -9.41
N LEU A 359 -18.32 19.11 -9.68
CA LEU A 359 -17.38 19.90 -8.87
C LEU A 359 -17.63 21.41 -8.94
N LYS A 360 -18.03 21.95 -10.11
CA LYS A 360 -18.42 23.36 -10.25
C LYS A 360 -19.65 23.68 -9.38
N GLU A 361 -20.68 22.84 -9.45
CA GLU A 361 -21.89 23.02 -8.65
C GLU A 361 -21.60 22.86 -7.14
N LEU A 362 -20.79 21.88 -6.76
CA LEU A 362 -20.31 21.74 -5.38
C LEU A 362 -19.65 23.00 -4.88
N GLY A 363 -18.75 23.60 -5.67
CA GLY A 363 -18.05 24.84 -5.31
C GLY A 363 -18.99 26.00 -5.00
N ASN A 364 -20.13 26.09 -5.69
CA ASN A 364 -21.15 27.11 -5.43
C ASN A 364 -21.92 26.87 -4.12
N ALA A 365 -22.09 25.59 -3.73
CA ALA A 365 -22.82 25.20 -2.53
C ALA A 365 -21.94 25.25 -1.25
N CYS A 366 -20.64 25.21 -1.37
CA CYS A 366 -19.70 25.19 -0.25
C CYS A 366 -19.21 26.60 0.13
N ALA A 367 -18.72 26.75 1.37
CA ALA A 367 -17.95 27.91 1.80
C ALA A 367 -16.49 27.82 1.31
N PHE A 368 -15.97 26.60 1.27
CA PHE A 368 -14.64 26.27 0.76
C PHE A 368 -14.67 24.86 0.18
N SER A 369 -13.95 24.67 -0.92
CA SER A 369 -13.69 23.32 -1.47
C SER A 369 -12.32 23.29 -2.14
N ARG A 370 -11.60 22.15 -1.96
CA ARG A 370 -10.30 21.91 -2.61
C ARG A 370 -10.14 20.45 -2.96
N LEU A 371 -9.69 20.19 -4.18
CA LEU A 371 -9.25 18.87 -4.61
C LEU A 371 -7.94 18.52 -3.90
N LEU A 372 -7.87 17.34 -3.30
CA LEU A 372 -6.68 16.81 -2.66
C LEU A 372 -5.86 15.93 -3.61
N GLY A 373 -6.49 15.40 -4.65
CA GLY A 373 -5.86 14.62 -5.69
C GLY A 373 -6.78 13.58 -6.32
N SER A 374 -6.36 13.11 -7.49
CA SER A 374 -7.02 12.02 -8.23
C SER A 374 -5.99 10.94 -8.53
N TYR A 375 -6.34 9.70 -8.30
CA TYR A 375 -5.42 8.57 -8.36
C TYR A 375 -6.15 7.31 -8.80
N PRO A 376 -5.43 6.32 -9.39
CA PRO A 376 -6.03 5.08 -9.84
C PRO A 376 -6.75 4.34 -8.71
N GLU A 377 -7.92 3.81 -9.01
CA GLU A 377 -8.61 2.92 -8.11
C GLU A 377 -7.94 1.55 -8.16
N THR A 378 -7.09 1.28 -7.18
CA THR A 378 -6.46 -0.03 -7.01
C THR A 378 -7.41 -0.92 -6.21
N GLY A 379 -7.61 -2.18 -6.67
CA GLY A 379 -8.42 -3.15 -5.92
C GLY A 379 -7.88 -3.41 -4.52
N ASN A 380 -8.80 -3.64 -3.58
CA ASN A 380 -8.51 -4.04 -2.20
C ASN A 380 -7.86 -5.43 -2.14
#